data_90ee3e2b92d3c45a2160a85516160cab
#
_entry.id   90ee3e2b92d3c45a2160a85516160cab
#
_cell.length_a   1.000
_cell.length_b   1.000
_cell.length_c   1.000
_cell.angle_alpha   90.00
_cell.angle_beta   90.00
_cell.angle_gamma   90.00
#
_symmetry.space_group_name_H-M   'P 1'
#
loop_
_entity.id
_entity.type
_entity.pdbx_description
1 polymer ?
#
loop_
_entity_poly.entity_id
_entity_poly.type
_entity_poly.pdbx_seq_one_letter_code
_entity_poly.pdbx_strand_id
1 'polypeptide(L)'
;SDKEWIRTESILKAKVDKVFSFYKVKKSYIMNLHRNMDLNYEDHREDEAIDYKMQMKKLLKKRTRLQVLRVNTDSPLEKTTKEFLKDRLNIKDHQFFTYTSPFNMGYVFKLENNLKSVCDPNLFYDSFSPKLGQMIDPNKSMFEQIEERDRLLIYPYEDIDSFLKLLEEAAENPDVISIKITIYRLAKNSKVVKNLLKARENGKEVTVILELRARFDEESNINYSQTLYDEGCTILYGTEDYKVHSKVCLITYKDASGNIKYISQIGTGNYNESTSKQYADISLMTAHPGIGKDCNNFFNHINLENVNHIYENILAAPYTLKSSILEKMEREIKKGKDGKLFLKCNSVTDKEIIKKLSEASQAGVDVRMIVRGISCIRPQVEGYTDNIEIKSIVGRYLEHARVYIFGDNEEIYIGSADLMTRNLIRRVEVIIPIYDPAIKEKIVEYMNIQWLDNTKGRMINSQGKYEKISVTPGEDLINSQEAMMELAKNRQPKADPNSKKNKKVKVEKKEKWLDKIRQLFKK
;
A
#
# COMPACT_ATOMS: atom_id res chain seq x y z
N SER A 1 23.94 -27.91 15.99
CA SER A 1 24.33 -26.59 16.48
C SER A 1 23.19 -25.61 16.19
N ASP A 2 22.96 -24.65 17.08
CA ASP A 2 21.86 -23.67 16.94
C ASP A 2 22.08 -22.65 15.81
N LYS A 3 23.15 -22.84 15.03
CA LYS A 3 23.56 -21.98 13.91
C LYS A 3 23.45 -22.64 12.54
N GLU A 4 23.04 -23.90 12.48
CA GLU A 4 22.93 -24.66 11.24
C GLU A 4 21.51 -25.14 11.01
N TRP A 5 21.00 -24.87 9.83
CA TRP A 5 19.67 -25.31 9.40
C TRP A 5 19.76 -25.99 8.04
N ILE A 6 19.01 -27.06 7.89
CA ILE A 6 18.86 -27.75 6.63
C ILE A 6 17.40 -27.71 6.17
N ARG A 7 17.19 -27.49 4.89
CA ARG A 7 15.84 -27.52 4.32
C ARG A 7 15.34 -28.95 4.20
N THR A 8 14.04 -29.15 4.47
CA THR A 8 13.41 -30.48 4.39
C THR A 8 13.58 -31.11 3.01
N GLU A 9 13.43 -30.32 1.92
CA GLU A 9 13.62 -30.80 0.56
C GLU A 9 15.07 -31.26 0.30
N SER A 10 16.06 -30.67 0.94
CA SER A 10 17.46 -31.12 0.85
C SER A 10 17.68 -32.47 1.54
N ILE A 11 17.05 -32.68 2.70
CA ILE A 11 17.05 -33.97 3.40
C ILE A 11 16.38 -35.04 2.54
N LEU A 12 15.20 -34.75 2.01
CA LEU A 12 14.45 -35.69 1.15
C LEU A 12 15.26 -36.05 -0.09
N LYS A 13 15.91 -35.06 -0.74
CA LYS A 13 16.77 -35.34 -1.89
C LYS A 13 17.95 -36.22 -1.54
N ALA A 14 18.62 -35.96 -0.40
CA ALA A 14 19.78 -36.71 0.06
C ALA A 14 19.45 -38.15 0.52
N LYS A 15 18.18 -38.41 0.85
CA LYS A 15 17.69 -39.72 1.34
C LYS A 15 16.58 -40.29 0.45
N VAL A 16 16.54 -39.87 -0.80
CA VAL A 16 15.48 -40.29 -1.75
C VAL A 16 15.43 -41.82 -1.95
N ASP A 17 16.58 -42.49 -1.92
CA ASP A 17 16.70 -43.96 -1.95
C ASP A 17 16.02 -44.65 -0.77
N LYS A 18 16.01 -44.02 0.39
CA LYS A 18 15.28 -44.55 1.57
C LYS A 18 13.76 -44.30 1.46
N VAL A 19 13.37 -43.19 0.83
CA VAL A 19 11.93 -42.88 0.60
C VAL A 19 11.34 -43.80 -0.46
N PHE A 20 12.11 -44.15 -1.49
CA PHE A 20 11.72 -45.04 -2.60
C PHE A 20 12.50 -46.36 -2.56
N SER A 21 12.49 -47.03 -1.42
CA SER A 21 13.32 -48.23 -1.15
C SER A 21 13.09 -49.41 -2.11
N PHE A 22 11.92 -49.46 -2.76
CA PHE A 22 11.61 -50.51 -3.76
C PHE A 22 12.11 -50.19 -5.17
N TYR A 23 12.70 -48.98 -5.39
CA TYR A 23 13.16 -48.54 -6.69
C TYR A 23 14.64 -48.15 -6.64
N LYS A 24 15.35 -48.42 -7.75
CA LYS A 24 16.69 -47.89 -7.94
C LYS A 24 16.57 -46.44 -8.48
N VAL A 25 16.70 -45.47 -7.59
CA VAL A 25 16.64 -44.05 -7.99
C VAL A 25 17.89 -43.68 -8.80
N LYS A 26 17.70 -43.28 -10.05
CA LYS A 26 18.80 -42.84 -10.94
C LYS A 26 19.12 -41.37 -10.72
N LYS A 27 18.11 -40.53 -10.67
CA LYS A 27 18.22 -39.06 -10.45
C LYS A 27 17.04 -38.50 -9.70
N SER A 28 17.25 -37.43 -9.00
CA SER A 28 16.21 -36.67 -8.29
C SER A 28 16.38 -35.18 -8.50
N TYR A 29 15.29 -34.46 -8.60
CA TYR A 29 15.27 -33.02 -8.81
C TYR A 29 14.33 -32.37 -7.81
N ILE A 30 14.73 -31.21 -7.27
CA ILE A 30 13.79 -30.32 -6.58
C ILE A 30 13.20 -29.42 -7.66
N MET A 31 11.88 -29.37 -7.73
CA MET A 31 11.18 -28.64 -8.78
C MET A 31 10.11 -27.73 -8.17
N ASN A 32 9.96 -26.54 -8.73
CA ASN A 32 8.89 -25.60 -8.42
C ASN A 32 8.15 -25.18 -9.69
N LEU A 33 6.82 -25.28 -9.67
CA LEU A 33 5.95 -24.89 -10.79
C LEU A 33 5.30 -23.54 -10.51
N HIS A 34 5.50 -22.60 -11.39
CA HIS A 34 4.75 -21.34 -11.41
C HIS A 34 3.60 -21.48 -12.40
N ARG A 35 2.38 -21.41 -11.87
CA ARG A 35 1.16 -21.44 -12.68
C ARG A 35 0.62 -20.04 -12.91
N ASN A 36 -0.19 -19.90 -13.96
CA ASN A 36 -0.97 -18.68 -14.14
C ASN A 36 -1.82 -18.46 -12.87
N MET A 37 -1.77 -17.25 -12.35
CA MET A 37 -2.51 -16.85 -11.14
C MET A 37 -3.69 -15.94 -11.49
N ASP A 38 -3.78 -15.45 -12.72
CA ASP A 38 -4.90 -14.63 -13.16
C ASP A 38 -6.09 -15.53 -13.45
N LEU A 39 -7.10 -15.39 -12.62
CA LEU A 39 -8.40 -15.99 -12.85
C LEU A 39 -9.17 -15.01 -13.75
N ASN A 40 -9.30 -15.35 -15.04
CA ASN A 40 -10.18 -14.62 -15.94
C ASN A 40 -11.62 -15.02 -15.58
N TYR A 41 -12.32 -14.11 -14.95
CA TYR A 41 -13.74 -14.26 -14.63
C TYR A 41 -14.59 -14.33 -15.91
N GLU A 42 -14.18 -13.60 -16.95
CA GLU A 42 -14.86 -13.52 -18.24
C GLU A 42 -15.00 -14.89 -18.97
N ASP A 43 -14.05 -15.81 -18.75
CA ASP A 43 -14.07 -17.14 -19.38
C ASP A 43 -15.08 -18.11 -18.74
N HIS A 44 -15.84 -17.68 -17.70
CA HIS A 44 -16.68 -18.58 -16.89
C HIS A 44 -18.09 -18.03 -16.63
N ARG A 45 -18.60 -17.14 -17.47
CA ARG A 45 -19.98 -16.57 -17.38
C ARG A 45 -21.10 -17.57 -17.74
N GLU A 46 -20.83 -18.87 -17.76
CA GLU A 46 -21.80 -19.86 -18.23
C GLU A 46 -23.03 -20.06 -17.33
N ASP A 47 -23.04 -19.55 -16.09
CA ASP A 47 -24.16 -19.69 -15.16
C ASP A 47 -24.53 -18.34 -14.53
N GLU A 48 -25.42 -17.58 -15.11
CA GLU A 48 -25.97 -16.31 -14.58
C GLU A 48 -26.67 -16.45 -13.21
N ALA A 49 -26.98 -17.67 -12.78
CA ALA A 49 -27.71 -17.96 -11.54
C ALA A 49 -26.83 -18.28 -10.33
N ILE A 50 -25.49 -18.30 -10.47
CA ILE A 50 -24.59 -18.67 -9.37
C ILE A 50 -24.04 -17.41 -8.70
N ASP A 51 -24.25 -17.28 -7.37
CA ASP A 51 -23.66 -16.25 -6.53
C ASP A 51 -22.14 -16.10 -6.81
N TYR A 52 -21.70 -14.86 -7.06
CA TYR A 52 -20.31 -14.48 -7.33
C TYR A 52 -19.29 -15.09 -6.35
N LYS A 53 -19.64 -15.16 -5.06
CA LYS A 53 -18.85 -15.82 -4.03
C LYS A 53 -18.65 -17.33 -4.29
N MET A 54 -19.73 -18.01 -4.74
CA MET A 54 -19.67 -19.43 -5.05
C MET A 54 -18.85 -19.69 -6.31
N GLN A 55 -18.93 -18.79 -7.30
CA GLN A 55 -18.07 -18.83 -8.50
C GLN A 55 -16.60 -18.65 -8.12
N MET A 56 -16.28 -17.67 -7.26
CA MET A 56 -14.91 -17.47 -6.76
C MET A 56 -14.36 -18.70 -6.03
N LYS A 57 -15.17 -19.37 -5.19
CA LYS A 57 -14.76 -20.64 -4.56
C LYS A 57 -14.46 -21.74 -5.59
N LYS A 58 -15.25 -21.86 -6.65
CA LYS A 58 -14.99 -22.82 -7.75
C LYS A 58 -13.69 -22.48 -8.50
N LEU A 59 -13.48 -21.19 -8.81
CA LEU A 59 -12.28 -20.71 -9.51
C LEU A 59 -11.01 -20.95 -8.68
N LEU A 60 -11.04 -20.70 -7.37
CA LEU A 60 -9.90 -20.98 -6.48
C LEU A 60 -9.51 -22.46 -6.48
N LYS A 61 -10.48 -23.38 -6.48
CA LYS A 61 -10.19 -24.82 -6.62
C LYS A 61 -9.55 -25.15 -7.97
N LYS A 62 -9.92 -24.47 -9.06
CA LYS A 62 -9.32 -24.67 -10.40
C LYS A 62 -7.89 -24.11 -10.48
N ARG A 63 -7.46 -23.21 -9.60
CA ARG A 63 -6.13 -22.54 -9.64
C ARG A 63 -4.97 -23.54 -9.71
N THR A 64 -5.05 -24.67 -9.00
CA THR A 64 -4.03 -25.72 -9.01
C THR A 64 -3.89 -26.42 -10.37
N ARG A 65 -4.86 -26.23 -11.27
CA ARG A 65 -4.89 -26.83 -12.61
C ARG A 65 -4.62 -25.82 -13.73
N LEU A 66 -4.42 -24.53 -13.38
CA LEU A 66 -4.12 -23.50 -14.38
C LEU A 66 -2.78 -23.79 -15.08
N GLN A 67 -2.62 -23.22 -16.28
CA GLN A 67 -1.45 -23.40 -17.13
C GLN A 67 -0.15 -23.12 -16.38
N VAL A 68 0.84 -23.99 -16.54
CA VAL A 68 2.19 -23.77 -16.05
C VAL A 68 2.87 -22.74 -16.95
N LEU A 69 3.36 -21.66 -16.34
CA LEU A 69 4.08 -20.60 -17.04
C LEU A 69 5.59 -20.80 -16.97
N ARG A 70 6.06 -21.47 -15.92
CA ARG A 70 7.50 -21.63 -15.65
C ARG A 70 7.76 -22.83 -14.76
N VAL A 71 8.84 -23.53 -15.05
CA VAL A 71 9.39 -24.62 -14.26
C VAL A 71 10.79 -24.24 -13.79
N ASN A 72 11.01 -24.22 -12.48
CA ASN A 72 12.34 -24.04 -11.88
C ASN A 72 12.84 -25.40 -11.40
N THR A 73 14.11 -25.71 -11.64
CA THR A 73 14.77 -26.91 -11.16
C THR A 73 16.12 -26.57 -10.50
N ASP A 74 16.50 -27.36 -9.49
CA ASP A 74 17.75 -27.16 -8.73
C ASP A 74 19.02 -27.62 -9.50
N SER A 75 18.83 -28.35 -10.58
CA SER A 75 19.89 -28.82 -11.47
C SER A 75 19.32 -29.00 -12.91
N PRO A 76 20.20 -28.98 -13.92
CA PRO A 76 19.77 -29.21 -15.31
C PRO A 76 19.07 -30.58 -15.46
N LEU A 77 17.92 -30.56 -16.13
CA LEU A 77 17.14 -31.77 -16.39
C LEU A 77 17.81 -32.60 -17.50
N GLU A 78 17.74 -33.93 -17.38
CA GLU A 78 18.03 -34.81 -18.49
C GLU A 78 17.02 -34.62 -19.61
N LYS A 79 17.45 -34.84 -20.87
CA LYS A 79 16.63 -34.64 -22.06
C LYS A 79 15.29 -35.40 -21.96
N THR A 80 15.32 -36.65 -21.55
CA THR A 80 14.12 -37.49 -21.39
C THR A 80 13.14 -36.95 -20.36
N THR A 81 13.66 -36.50 -19.22
CA THR A 81 12.85 -35.89 -18.15
C THR A 81 12.25 -34.56 -18.61
N LYS A 82 13.04 -33.77 -19.33
CA LYS A 82 12.60 -32.48 -19.87
C LYS A 82 11.48 -32.65 -20.88
N GLU A 83 11.64 -33.58 -21.85
CA GLU A 83 10.59 -33.87 -22.86
C GLU A 83 9.33 -34.43 -22.19
N PHE A 84 9.43 -35.32 -21.23
CA PHE A 84 8.29 -35.79 -20.44
C PHE A 84 7.53 -34.63 -19.77
N LEU A 85 8.23 -33.70 -19.15
CA LEU A 85 7.61 -32.54 -18.49
C LEU A 85 7.00 -31.56 -19.51
N LYS A 86 7.64 -31.38 -20.66
CA LYS A 86 7.09 -30.55 -21.74
C LYS A 86 5.73 -31.06 -22.20
N ASP A 87 5.64 -32.35 -22.44
CA ASP A 87 4.41 -33.00 -22.87
C ASP A 87 3.32 -32.92 -21.78
N ARG A 88 3.64 -33.32 -20.54
CA ARG A 88 2.69 -33.37 -19.44
C ARG A 88 2.20 -32.00 -18.96
N LEU A 89 3.00 -30.97 -19.05
CA LEU A 89 2.70 -29.63 -18.56
C LEU A 89 2.31 -28.67 -19.70
N ASN A 90 2.39 -29.12 -20.96
CA ASN A 90 2.17 -28.31 -22.16
C ASN A 90 2.98 -27.01 -22.15
N ILE A 91 4.31 -27.14 -22.02
CA ILE A 91 5.25 -26.02 -21.94
C ILE A 91 6.39 -26.16 -22.93
N LYS A 92 7.08 -25.04 -23.21
CA LYS A 92 8.17 -24.95 -24.20
C LYS A 92 9.53 -24.87 -23.50
N ASP A 93 10.62 -25.09 -24.26
CA ASP A 93 11.99 -25.08 -23.72
C ASP A 93 12.39 -23.82 -22.97
N HIS A 94 11.95 -22.64 -23.41
CA HIS A 94 12.26 -21.36 -22.77
C HIS A 94 11.55 -21.13 -21.42
N GLN A 95 10.68 -22.04 -21.01
CA GLN A 95 9.96 -21.98 -19.73
C GLN A 95 10.66 -22.78 -18.61
N PHE A 96 11.80 -23.44 -18.91
CA PHE A 96 12.62 -24.12 -17.92
C PHE A 96 13.78 -23.26 -17.47
N PHE A 97 13.99 -23.20 -16.15
CA PHE A 97 15.05 -22.43 -15.52
C PHE A 97 15.73 -23.26 -14.44
N THR A 98 17.05 -23.16 -14.36
CA THR A 98 17.84 -23.84 -13.33
C THR A 98 18.39 -22.82 -12.37
N TYR A 99 18.21 -23.06 -11.06
CA TYR A 99 18.70 -22.20 -9.97
C TYR A 99 19.32 -23.02 -8.87
N THR A 100 20.41 -22.53 -8.32
CA THR A 100 21.06 -23.10 -7.13
C THR A 100 20.46 -22.56 -5.83
N SER A 101 19.75 -21.41 -5.89
CA SER A 101 19.09 -20.82 -4.73
C SER A 101 17.78 -21.52 -4.38
N PRO A 102 17.31 -21.43 -3.12
CA PRO A 102 15.99 -21.92 -2.74
C PRO A 102 14.85 -21.30 -3.56
N PHE A 103 13.87 -22.12 -3.97
CA PHE A 103 12.73 -21.62 -4.76
C PHE A 103 11.70 -20.88 -3.93
N ASN A 104 11.64 -21.14 -2.64
CA ASN A 104 10.75 -20.45 -1.70
C ASN A 104 11.58 -19.96 -0.52
N MET A 105 11.63 -18.64 -0.35
CA MET A 105 12.35 -17.99 0.74
C MET A 105 11.47 -17.74 1.99
N GLY A 106 10.20 -18.15 1.97
CA GLY A 106 9.26 -17.94 3.08
C GLY A 106 9.70 -18.57 4.42
N TYR A 107 10.57 -19.58 4.38
CA TYR A 107 11.14 -20.18 5.60
C TYR A 107 11.97 -19.18 6.43
N VAL A 108 12.55 -18.15 5.79
CA VAL A 108 13.37 -17.13 6.46
C VAL A 108 12.57 -16.40 7.54
N PHE A 109 11.30 -16.09 7.29
CA PHE A 109 10.43 -15.47 8.29
C PHE A 109 10.24 -16.33 9.54
N LYS A 110 10.25 -17.66 9.40
CA LYS A 110 10.16 -18.59 10.55
C LYS A 110 11.48 -18.68 11.31
N LEU A 111 12.60 -18.50 10.63
CA LEU A 111 13.93 -18.54 11.23
C LEU A 111 14.31 -17.23 11.93
N GLU A 112 13.67 -16.10 11.61
CA GLU A 112 14.08 -14.78 12.09
C GLU A 112 14.28 -14.72 13.60
N ASN A 113 13.32 -15.26 14.38
CA ASN A 113 13.43 -15.27 15.84
C ASN A 113 14.61 -16.10 16.35
N ASN A 114 14.88 -17.23 15.72
CA ASN A 114 16.02 -18.11 16.08
C ASN A 114 17.35 -17.45 15.67
N LEU A 115 17.37 -16.76 14.52
CA LEU A 115 18.55 -16.05 14.03
C LEU A 115 18.92 -14.88 14.92
N LYS A 116 17.94 -14.15 15.47
CA LYS A 116 18.17 -13.02 16.39
C LYS A 116 18.97 -13.39 17.63
N SER A 117 18.85 -14.63 18.10
CA SER A 117 19.57 -15.10 19.30
C SER A 117 21.01 -15.55 19.04
N VAL A 118 21.38 -15.81 17.78
CA VAL A 118 22.67 -16.45 17.43
C VAL A 118 23.50 -15.68 16.41
N CYS A 119 22.93 -14.69 15.72
CA CYS A 119 23.61 -13.87 14.73
C CYS A 119 24.00 -12.50 15.31
N ASP A 120 24.86 -11.77 14.57
CA ASP A 120 25.22 -10.41 14.92
C ASP A 120 23.96 -9.52 14.99
N PRO A 121 23.70 -8.84 16.12
CA PRO A 121 22.57 -7.93 16.26
C PRO A 121 22.48 -6.85 15.18
N ASN A 122 23.61 -6.43 14.61
CA ASN A 122 23.66 -5.43 13.53
C ASN A 122 23.02 -5.91 12.20
N LEU A 123 22.73 -7.21 12.07
CA LEU A 123 21.98 -7.75 10.93
C LEU A 123 20.46 -7.51 11.02
N PHE A 124 19.98 -7.04 12.16
CA PHE A 124 18.57 -6.82 12.44
C PHE A 124 18.31 -5.35 12.74
N TYR A 125 17.16 -4.85 12.34
CA TYR A 125 16.72 -3.54 12.76
C TYR A 125 16.33 -3.54 14.24
N ASP A 126 16.64 -2.47 14.94
CA ASP A 126 16.12 -2.23 16.30
C ASP A 126 14.58 -2.24 16.29
N SER A 127 13.97 -2.71 17.38
CA SER A 127 12.54 -2.71 17.50
C SER A 127 11.98 -1.28 17.49
N PHE A 128 10.94 -1.04 16.70
CA PHE A 128 10.20 0.21 16.70
C PHE A 128 8.71 -0.08 16.88
N SER A 129 8.09 0.56 17.86
CA SER A 129 6.65 0.55 18.06
C SER A 129 6.09 1.86 17.54
N PRO A 130 5.08 1.82 16.64
CA PRO A 130 4.38 3.01 16.19
C PRO A 130 3.93 3.88 17.35
N LYS A 131 3.85 5.18 17.15
CA LYS A 131 3.49 6.16 18.17
C LYS A 131 2.09 6.69 17.94
N LEU A 132 1.47 7.22 18.98
CA LEU A 132 0.21 7.95 18.82
C LEU A 132 0.38 9.04 17.76
N GLY A 133 -0.61 9.19 16.90
CA GLY A 133 -0.60 10.21 15.85
C GLY A 133 -0.34 11.60 16.41
N GLN A 134 0.55 12.35 15.77
CA GLN A 134 0.99 13.67 16.24
C GLN A 134 -0.14 14.70 16.35
N MET A 135 -1.21 14.50 15.58
CA MET A 135 -2.39 15.37 15.57
C MET A 135 -3.52 14.84 16.47
N ILE A 136 -3.27 13.76 17.22
CA ILE A 136 -4.28 13.11 18.05
C ILE A 136 -4.10 13.49 19.53
N ASP A 137 -5.16 13.96 20.14
CA ASP A 137 -5.25 14.16 21.60
C ASP A 137 -5.88 12.89 22.21
N PRO A 138 -5.16 12.15 23.07
CA PRO A 138 -5.68 10.93 23.68
C PRO A 138 -6.86 11.17 24.63
N ASN A 139 -7.04 12.42 25.12
CA ASN A 139 -8.05 12.79 26.10
C ASN A 139 -9.38 13.25 25.49
N LYS A 140 -9.42 13.42 24.16
CA LYS A 140 -10.62 13.81 23.42
C LYS A 140 -11.20 12.64 22.64
N SER A 141 -12.50 12.68 22.33
CA SER A 141 -13.10 11.74 21.40
C SER A 141 -12.56 11.95 19.98
N MET A 142 -12.56 10.90 19.18
CA MET A 142 -12.13 11.02 17.77
C MET A 142 -13.11 11.87 16.97
N PHE A 143 -14.42 11.78 17.25
CA PHE A 143 -15.42 12.63 16.61
C PHE A 143 -15.15 14.11 16.84
N GLU A 144 -15.04 14.51 18.14
CA GLU A 144 -14.75 15.90 18.51
C GLU A 144 -13.51 16.45 17.80
N GLN A 145 -12.43 15.69 17.82
CA GLN A 145 -11.17 16.12 17.21
C GLN A 145 -11.27 16.28 15.69
N ILE A 146 -11.98 15.37 14.99
CA ILE A 146 -12.09 15.40 13.54
C ILE A 146 -13.06 16.51 13.12
N GLU A 147 -14.09 16.80 13.90
CA GLU A 147 -14.97 17.94 13.66
C GLU A 147 -14.25 19.28 13.83
N GLU A 148 -13.36 19.38 14.83
CA GLU A 148 -12.53 20.57 15.02
C GLU A 148 -11.57 20.81 13.85
N ARG A 149 -10.96 19.74 13.33
CA ARG A 149 -9.96 19.80 12.27
C ARG A 149 -9.65 18.40 11.72
N ASP A 150 -9.27 18.33 10.46
CA ASP A 150 -8.75 17.11 9.83
C ASP A 150 -7.59 16.49 10.62
N ARG A 151 -7.48 15.16 10.63
CA ARG A 151 -6.41 14.40 11.28
C ARG A 151 -5.67 13.54 10.26
N LEU A 152 -4.35 13.67 10.23
CA LEU A 152 -3.45 12.89 9.38
C LEU A 152 -2.74 11.83 10.23
N LEU A 153 -2.63 10.61 9.69
CA LEU A 153 -1.78 9.55 10.23
C LEU A 153 -0.77 9.11 9.17
N ILE A 154 0.49 8.96 9.58
CA ILE A 154 1.59 8.53 8.71
C ILE A 154 2.16 7.20 9.25
N TYR A 155 1.71 6.10 8.65
CA TYR A 155 2.20 4.76 8.98
C TYR A 155 3.60 4.49 8.41
N PRO A 156 4.39 3.61 9.02
CA PRO A 156 4.21 2.88 10.28
C PRO A 156 4.73 3.67 11.49
N TYR A 157 5.02 4.96 11.33
CA TYR A 157 5.59 5.81 12.38
C TYR A 157 4.55 6.14 13.44
N GLU A 158 3.33 6.36 13.01
CA GLU A 158 2.13 6.53 13.82
C GLU A 158 1.27 5.26 13.77
N ASP A 159 0.53 4.99 14.85
CA ASP A 159 -0.28 3.77 14.95
C ASP A 159 -1.65 3.89 14.26
N ILE A 160 -2.25 2.74 13.95
CA ILE A 160 -3.60 2.66 13.38
C ILE A 160 -4.66 2.72 14.49
N ASP A 161 -4.27 2.68 15.76
CA ASP A 161 -5.21 2.57 16.87
C ASP A 161 -6.13 3.79 16.97
N SER A 162 -5.69 4.98 16.50
CA SER A 162 -6.55 6.17 16.39
C SER A 162 -7.74 5.96 15.42
N PHE A 163 -7.53 5.31 14.29
CA PHE A 163 -8.62 4.94 13.38
C PHE A 163 -9.50 3.84 13.98
N LEU A 164 -8.92 2.85 14.65
CA LEU A 164 -9.67 1.80 15.33
C LEU A 164 -10.54 2.38 16.46
N LYS A 165 -10.03 3.39 17.20
CA LYS A 165 -10.80 4.14 18.21
C LYS A 165 -11.97 4.90 17.57
N LEU A 166 -11.76 5.54 16.40
CA LEU A 166 -12.86 6.17 15.66
C LEU A 166 -13.96 5.16 15.30
N LEU A 167 -13.60 3.97 14.84
CA LEU A 167 -14.58 2.92 14.54
C LEU A 167 -15.28 2.39 15.80
N GLU A 168 -14.57 2.29 16.93
CA GLU A 168 -15.14 1.87 18.20
C GLU A 168 -16.13 2.92 18.72
N GLU A 169 -15.75 4.19 18.71
CA GLU A 169 -16.65 5.31 19.07
C GLU A 169 -17.87 5.35 18.14
N ALA A 170 -17.69 5.14 16.83
CA ALA A 170 -18.79 5.08 15.88
C ALA A 170 -19.76 3.91 16.15
N ALA A 171 -19.23 2.78 16.60
CA ALA A 171 -20.06 1.63 16.94
C ALA A 171 -20.91 1.89 18.21
N GLU A 172 -20.41 2.68 19.15
CA GLU A 172 -21.08 2.98 20.43
C GLU A 172 -21.97 4.22 20.39
N ASN A 173 -21.61 5.23 19.58
CA ASN A 173 -22.33 6.52 19.54
C ASN A 173 -23.76 6.33 19.02
N PRO A 174 -24.80 6.69 19.81
CA PRO A 174 -26.22 6.53 19.42
C PRO A 174 -26.59 7.38 18.19
N ASP A 175 -25.91 8.48 17.93
CA ASP A 175 -26.19 9.38 16.81
C ASP A 175 -25.65 8.84 15.47
N VAL A 176 -24.79 7.83 15.48
CA VAL A 176 -24.29 7.18 14.26
C VAL A 176 -25.38 6.31 13.65
N ILE A 177 -25.64 6.56 12.36
CA ILE A 177 -26.65 5.86 11.55
C ILE A 177 -26.02 4.69 10.82
N SER A 178 -24.88 4.95 10.14
CA SER A 178 -24.27 3.93 9.30
C SER A 178 -22.75 4.03 9.24
N ILE A 179 -22.12 2.88 8.98
CA ILE A 179 -20.69 2.76 8.67
C ILE A 179 -20.58 2.04 7.32
N LYS A 180 -19.92 2.68 6.34
CA LYS A 180 -19.64 2.09 5.03
C LYS A 180 -18.13 2.02 4.84
N ILE A 181 -17.61 0.85 4.41
CA ILE A 181 -16.15 0.66 4.29
C ILE A 181 -15.79 -0.22 3.10
N THR A 182 -14.67 0.11 2.42
CA THR A 182 -14.08 -0.75 1.40
C THR A 182 -12.98 -1.61 2.02
N ILE A 183 -12.99 -2.91 1.78
CA ILE A 183 -12.00 -3.85 2.33
C ILE A 183 -11.32 -4.61 1.19
N TYR A 184 -9.99 -4.50 1.15
CA TYR A 184 -9.14 -5.25 0.23
C TYR A 184 -8.39 -6.39 0.94
N ARG A 185 -7.82 -6.11 2.11
CA ARG A 185 -7.07 -7.06 2.96
C ARG A 185 -7.27 -6.75 4.42
N LEU A 186 -7.53 -7.78 5.21
CA LEU A 186 -7.68 -7.70 6.67
C LEU A 186 -6.56 -8.46 7.37
N ALA A 187 -6.27 -8.07 8.59
CA ALA A 187 -5.40 -8.83 9.47
C ALA A 187 -6.13 -10.09 9.99
N LYS A 188 -5.37 -11.10 10.38
CA LYS A 188 -5.94 -12.22 11.14
C LYS A 188 -6.45 -11.69 12.49
N ASN A 189 -7.70 -12.00 12.84
CA ASN A 189 -8.41 -11.47 14.02
C ASN A 189 -8.50 -9.92 14.00
N SER A 190 -8.97 -9.37 12.87
CA SER A 190 -9.04 -7.92 12.64
C SER A 190 -9.93 -7.20 13.64
N LYS A 191 -9.40 -6.15 14.27
CA LYS A 191 -10.16 -5.23 15.12
C LYS A 191 -11.15 -4.40 14.31
N VAL A 192 -10.88 -4.14 13.02
CA VAL A 192 -11.82 -3.49 12.12
C VAL A 192 -13.10 -4.30 12.03
N VAL A 193 -12.99 -5.60 11.75
CA VAL A 193 -14.17 -6.50 11.70
C VAL A 193 -14.90 -6.51 13.04
N LYS A 194 -14.17 -6.63 14.15
CA LYS A 194 -14.77 -6.61 15.50
C LYS A 194 -15.61 -5.34 15.73
N ASN A 195 -15.12 -4.17 15.35
CA ASN A 195 -15.83 -2.92 15.54
C ASN A 195 -17.03 -2.78 14.59
N LEU A 196 -16.95 -3.32 13.36
CA LEU A 196 -18.09 -3.37 12.44
C LEU A 196 -19.22 -4.27 12.97
N LEU A 197 -18.87 -5.44 13.54
CA LEU A 197 -19.85 -6.33 14.18
C LEU A 197 -20.50 -5.66 15.39
N LYS A 198 -19.71 -5.01 16.26
CA LYS A 198 -20.22 -4.23 17.40
C LYS A 198 -21.17 -3.11 16.97
N ALA A 199 -20.85 -2.42 15.85
CA ALA A 199 -21.73 -1.41 15.29
C ALA A 199 -23.09 -2.03 14.86
N ARG A 200 -23.05 -3.20 14.23
CA ARG A 200 -24.25 -3.92 13.82
C ARG A 200 -25.09 -4.38 15.02
N GLU A 201 -24.46 -4.94 16.05
CA GLU A 201 -25.10 -5.31 17.31
C GLU A 201 -25.81 -4.11 17.96
N ASN A 202 -25.23 -2.90 17.86
CA ASN A 202 -25.79 -1.65 18.35
C ASN A 202 -26.80 -0.99 17.37
N GLY A 203 -27.28 -1.75 16.37
CA GLY A 203 -28.36 -1.32 15.47
C GLY A 203 -27.92 -0.37 14.34
N LYS A 204 -26.62 -0.18 14.10
CA LYS A 204 -26.14 0.65 12.99
C LYS A 204 -26.25 -0.10 11.66
N GLU A 205 -26.46 0.63 10.57
CA GLU A 205 -26.30 0.07 9.23
C GLU A 205 -24.81 -0.09 8.90
N VAL A 206 -24.38 -1.31 8.56
CA VAL A 206 -23.00 -1.58 8.19
C VAL A 206 -22.96 -2.12 6.76
N THR A 207 -22.29 -1.38 5.85
CA THR A 207 -22.06 -1.79 4.46
C THR A 207 -20.58 -1.97 4.21
N VAL A 208 -20.21 -3.15 3.73
CA VAL A 208 -18.83 -3.51 3.41
C VAL A 208 -18.71 -3.86 1.94
N ILE A 209 -17.91 -3.08 1.20
CA ILE A 209 -17.46 -3.48 -0.14
C ILE A 209 -16.19 -4.30 0.03
N LEU A 210 -16.25 -5.59 -0.28
CA LEU A 210 -15.16 -6.53 -0.05
C LEU A 210 -14.64 -7.10 -1.37
N GLU A 211 -13.35 -6.90 -1.67
CA GLU A 211 -12.71 -7.38 -2.88
C GLU A 211 -12.29 -8.86 -2.73
N LEU A 212 -13.00 -9.76 -3.41
CA LEU A 212 -12.70 -11.20 -3.35
C LEU A 212 -11.48 -11.61 -4.18
N ARG A 213 -11.07 -10.78 -5.17
CA ARG A 213 -9.90 -11.03 -6.04
C ARG A 213 -8.60 -10.48 -5.44
N ALA A 214 -8.54 -10.24 -4.12
CA ALA A 214 -7.31 -9.85 -3.43
C ALA A 214 -6.33 -11.02 -3.43
N ARG A 215 -5.26 -10.97 -4.24
CA ARG A 215 -4.29 -12.07 -4.40
C ARG A 215 -3.74 -12.52 -3.05
N PHE A 216 -3.78 -13.83 -2.80
CA PHE A 216 -3.34 -14.53 -1.58
C PHE A 216 -4.25 -14.36 -0.35
N ASP A 217 -5.28 -13.50 -0.41
CA ASP A 217 -6.23 -13.26 0.69
C ASP A 217 -7.67 -13.69 0.32
N GLU A 218 -7.85 -14.32 -0.85
CA GLU A 218 -9.17 -14.65 -1.38
C GLU A 218 -9.99 -15.51 -0.41
N GLU A 219 -9.37 -16.57 0.14
CA GLU A 219 -10.03 -17.47 1.10
C GLU A 219 -10.35 -16.75 2.41
N SER A 220 -9.43 -15.92 2.91
CA SER A 220 -9.63 -15.11 4.11
C SER A 220 -10.79 -14.12 3.92
N ASN A 221 -10.82 -13.44 2.77
CA ASN A 221 -11.87 -12.47 2.45
C ASN A 221 -13.24 -13.15 2.29
N ILE A 222 -13.30 -14.34 1.70
CA ILE A 222 -14.53 -15.13 1.62
C ILE A 222 -15.03 -15.51 3.02
N ASN A 223 -14.15 -15.89 3.93
CA ASN A 223 -14.54 -16.24 5.30
C ASN A 223 -15.04 -15.01 6.08
N TYR A 224 -14.33 -13.88 5.98
CA TYR A 224 -14.80 -12.63 6.61
C TYR A 224 -16.12 -12.14 6.03
N SER A 225 -16.33 -12.27 4.72
CA SER A 225 -17.62 -11.90 4.11
C SER A 225 -18.77 -12.71 4.67
N GLN A 226 -18.53 -14.01 4.93
CA GLN A 226 -19.56 -14.87 5.53
C GLN A 226 -19.88 -14.43 6.96
N THR A 227 -18.85 -14.25 7.79
CA THR A 227 -19.03 -13.81 9.18
C THR A 227 -19.80 -12.49 9.27
N LEU A 228 -19.42 -11.49 8.46
CA LEU A 228 -20.11 -10.19 8.45
C LEU A 228 -21.55 -10.30 7.94
N TYR A 229 -21.80 -11.12 6.93
CA TYR A 229 -23.15 -11.35 6.38
C TYR A 229 -24.06 -12.05 7.40
N ASP A 230 -23.56 -13.08 8.07
CA ASP A 230 -24.33 -13.85 9.06
C ASP A 230 -24.77 -12.99 10.25
N GLU A 231 -24.00 -11.95 10.56
CA GLU A 231 -24.29 -10.94 11.60
C GLU A 231 -25.09 -9.74 11.05
N GLY A 232 -25.61 -9.83 9.83
CA GLY A 232 -26.54 -8.87 9.24
C GLY A 232 -25.90 -7.62 8.64
N CYS A 233 -24.59 -7.62 8.35
CA CYS A 233 -23.97 -6.58 7.54
C CYS A 233 -24.36 -6.73 6.06
N THR A 234 -24.49 -5.61 5.35
CA THR A 234 -24.63 -5.60 3.89
C THR A 234 -23.27 -5.80 3.26
N ILE A 235 -23.10 -6.88 2.48
CA ILE A 235 -21.85 -7.20 1.80
C ILE A 235 -22.02 -6.99 0.30
N LEU A 236 -21.17 -6.13 -0.27
CA LEU A 236 -21.04 -5.89 -1.70
C LEU A 236 -19.67 -6.42 -2.15
N TYR A 237 -19.64 -7.15 -3.26
CA TYR A 237 -18.41 -7.72 -3.79
C TYR A 237 -17.75 -6.86 -4.88
N GLY A 238 -18.03 -5.56 -4.85
CA GLY A 238 -17.57 -4.60 -5.84
C GLY A 238 -18.35 -4.71 -7.15
N THR A 239 -17.69 -4.45 -8.25
CA THR A 239 -18.26 -4.57 -9.59
C THR A 239 -17.63 -5.76 -10.32
N GLU A 240 -18.36 -6.38 -11.26
CA GLU A 240 -17.84 -7.52 -12.02
C GLU A 240 -16.59 -7.17 -12.83
N ASP A 241 -16.60 -6.01 -13.49
CA ASP A 241 -15.56 -5.60 -14.43
C ASP A 241 -14.35 -4.94 -13.75
N TYR A 242 -14.56 -4.26 -12.63
CA TYR A 242 -13.53 -3.44 -11.98
C TYR A 242 -13.18 -3.94 -10.59
N LYS A 243 -11.89 -4.17 -10.37
CA LYS A 243 -11.38 -4.56 -9.07
C LYS A 243 -11.37 -3.38 -8.11
N VAL A 244 -12.05 -3.50 -6.97
CA VAL A 244 -12.09 -2.43 -5.97
C VAL A 244 -10.78 -2.39 -5.19
N HIS A 245 -10.06 -1.27 -5.31
CA HIS A 245 -8.79 -1.07 -4.63
C HIS A 245 -8.73 0.22 -3.80
N SER A 246 -9.80 0.99 -3.77
CA SER A 246 -9.95 2.17 -2.91
C SER A 246 -9.90 1.82 -1.43
N LYS A 247 -9.54 2.78 -0.58
CA LYS A 247 -9.52 2.68 0.88
C LYS A 247 -10.31 3.85 1.42
N VAL A 248 -11.60 3.62 1.59
CA VAL A 248 -12.59 4.60 2.02
C VAL A 248 -13.42 4.01 3.14
N CYS A 249 -13.51 4.71 4.26
CA CYS A 249 -14.44 4.45 5.35
C CYS A 249 -15.29 5.71 5.55
N LEU A 250 -16.60 5.56 5.57
CA LEU A 250 -17.56 6.63 5.79
C LEU A 250 -18.43 6.32 6.99
N ILE A 251 -18.48 7.24 7.94
CA ILE A 251 -19.37 7.21 9.09
C ILE A 251 -20.42 8.32 8.88
N THR A 252 -21.70 7.94 8.89
CA THR A 252 -22.82 8.88 8.79
C THR A 252 -23.50 9.00 10.15
N TYR A 253 -23.67 10.21 10.63
CA TYR A 253 -24.28 10.47 11.93
C TYR A 253 -25.16 11.72 11.90
N LYS A 254 -25.98 11.91 12.94
CA LYS A 254 -26.78 13.13 13.16
C LYS A 254 -26.05 14.05 14.14
N ASP A 255 -26.04 15.35 13.83
CA ASP A 255 -25.63 16.34 14.83
C ASP A 255 -26.75 16.59 15.84
N ALA A 256 -26.48 17.41 16.87
CA ALA A 256 -27.44 17.76 17.91
C ALA A 256 -28.73 18.42 17.37
N SER A 257 -28.69 18.97 16.16
CA SER A 257 -29.86 19.56 15.45
C SER A 257 -30.58 18.57 14.55
N GLY A 258 -30.11 17.31 14.48
CA GLY A 258 -30.67 16.26 13.63
C GLY A 258 -30.20 16.29 12.18
N ASN A 259 -29.25 17.17 11.81
CA ASN A 259 -28.70 17.22 10.45
C ASN A 259 -27.73 16.07 10.21
N ILE A 260 -27.73 15.55 8.98
CA ILE A 260 -26.82 14.50 8.55
C ILE A 260 -25.40 15.08 8.39
N LYS A 261 -24.44 14.45 9.06
CA LYS A 261 -23.00 14.73 9.03
C LYS A 261 -22.22 13.50 8.63
N TYR A 262 -21.00 13.73 8.22
CA TYR A 262 -20.11 12.69 7.73
C TYR A 262 -18.73 12.81 8.39
N ILE A 263 -18.15 11.69 8.78
CA ILE A 263 -16.71 11.56 8.96
C ILE A 263 -16.22 10.56 7.94
N SER A 264 -15.25 10.98 7.14
CA SER A 264 -14.60 10.14 6.12
C SER A 264 -13.17 9.85 6.52
N GLN A 265 -12.74 8.60 6.41
CA GLN A 265 -11.34 8.23 6.46
C GLN A 265 -10.94 7.66 5.10
N ILE A 266 -9.92 8.28 4.48
CA ILE A 266 -9.41 7.86 3.18
C ILE A 266 -7.90 7.68 3.30
N GLY A 267 -7.39 6.56 2.79
CA GLY A 267 -5.98 6.22 2.91
C GLY A 267 -5.33 5.70 1.64
N THR A 268 -4.00 5.66 1.67
CA THR A 268 -3.19 5.04 0.63
C THR A 268 -3.02 3.54 0.89
N GLY A 269 -3.10 3.11 2.15
CA GLY A 269 -2.90 1.75 2.64
C GLY A 269 -4.18 1.01 3.04
N ASN A 270 -4.10 -0.30 3.13
CA ASN A 270 -5.23 -1.16 3.51
C ASN A 270 -5.58 -1.04 5.00
N TYR A 271 -6.82 -1.33 5.36
CA TYR A 271 -7.30 -1.47 6.74
C TYR A 271 -6.80 -2.77 7.37
N ASN A 272 -5.50 -2.81 7.67
CA ASN A 272 -4.85 -4.02 8.15
C ASN A 272 -3.78 -3.68 9.20
N GLU A 273 -4.03 -4.09 10.44
CA GLU A 273 -3.23 -3.77 11.62
C GLU A 273 -1.80 -4.32 11.55
N SER A 274 -1.59 -5.38 10.78
CA SER A 274 -0.26 -5.96 10.59
C SER A 274 0.55 -5.20 9.54
N THR A 275 -0.08 -4.87 8.40
CA THR A 275 0.59 -4.15 7.32
C THR A 275 0.83 -2.69 7.65
N SER A 276 -0.02 -2.06 8.48
CA SER A 276 0.19 -0.69 8.97
C SER A 276 1.48 -0.51 9.79
N LYS A 277 2.06 -1.60 10.29
CA LYS A 277 3.36 -1.61 10.99
C LYS A 277 4.56 -1.84 10.08
N GLN A 278 4.32 -2.11 8.80
CA GLN A 278 5.36 -2.51 7.84
C GLN A 278 5.38 -1.64 6.57
N TYR A 279 4.26 -1.01 6.23
CA TYR A 279 4.08 -0.21 5.02
C TYR A 279 4.04 1.28 5.38
N ALA A 280 4.81 2.08 4.64
CA ALA A 280 4.75 3.52 4.74
C ALA A 280 3.55 4.03 3.92
N ASP A 281 2.49 4.37 4.63
CA ASP A 281 1.21 4.82 4.09
C ASP A 281 0.73 6.09 4.80
N ILE A 282 -0.23 6.77 4.19
CA ILE A 282 -0.85 7.99 4.73
C ILE A 282 -2.36 7.80 4.77
N SER A 283 -3.00 8.29 5.81
CA SER A 283 -4.46 8.36 5.87
C SER A 283 -4.96 9.67 6.46
N LEU A 284 -6.05 10.17 5.91
CA LEU A 284 -6.76 11.37 6.36
C LEU A 284 -8.08 10.98 6.99
N MET A 285 -8.40 11.55 8.15
CA MET A 285 -9.73 11.55 8.75
C MET A 285 -10.27 12.99 8.68
N THR A 286 -11.44 13.19 8.07
CA THR A 286 -12.01 14.52 7.80
C THR A 286 -13.51 14.54 8.00
N ALA A 287 -14.02 15.64 8.53
CA ALA A 287 -15.45 15.95 8.59
C ALA A 287 -15.89 16.90 7.45
N HIS A 288 -15.06 17.08 6.40
CA HIS A 288 -15.39 17.95 5.28
C HIS A 288 -16.67 17.47 4.57
N PRO A 289 -17.73 18.30 4.54
CA PRO A 289 -19.06 17.85 4.09
C PRO A 289 -19.09 17.43 2.62
N GLY A 290 -18.35 18.11 1.75
CA GLY A 290 -18.26 17.77 0.33
C GLY A 290 -17.59 16.41 0.10
N ILE A 291 -16.48 16.11 0.80
CA ILE A 291 -15.83 14.80 0.74
C ILE A 291 -16.77 13.72 1.28
N GLY A 292 -17.46 13.98 2.39
CA GLY A 292 -18.43 13.05 2.96
C GLY A 292 -19.59 12.72 2.01
N LYS A 293 -20.17 13.75 1.36
CA LYS A 293 -21.22 13.58 0.35
C LYS A 293 -20.72 12.74 -0.84
N ASP A 294 -19.52 13.04 -1.34
CA ASP A 294 -18.93 12.29 -2.44
C ASP A 294 -18.64 10.84 -2.07
N CYS A 295 -18.13 10.58 -0.86
CA CYS A 295 -17.93 9.23 -0.35
C CYS A 295 -19.26 8.46 -0.24
N ASN A 296 -20.33 9.11 0.23
CA ASN A 296 -21.65 8.47 0.28
C ASN A 296 -22.15 8.13 -1.13
N ASN A 297 -22.03 9.04 -2.08
CA ASN A 297 -22.36 8.81 -3.48
C ASN A 297 -21.50 7.70 -4.09
N PHE A 298 -20.21 7.66 -3.77
CA PHE A 298 -19.30 6.61 -4.21
C PHE A 298 -19.80 5.21 -3.80
N PHE A 299 -20.18 5.02 -2.53
CA PHE A 299 -20.73 3.73 -2.08
C PHE A 299 -22.04 3.38 -2.78
N ASN A 300 -22.92 4.36 -3.00
CA ASN A 300 -24.19 4.15 -3.70
C ASN A 300 -23.96 3.78 -5.18
N HIS A 301 -23.02 4.45 -5.87
CA HIS A 301 -22.71 4.17 -7.26
C HIS A 301 -22.07 2.79 -7.45
N ILE A 302 -21.16 2.38 -6.56
CA ILE A 302 -20.58 1.03 -6.61
C ILE A 302 -21.68 -0.03 -6.39
N ASN A 303 -22.64 0.21 -5.50
CA ASN A 303 -23.77 -0.69 -5.29
C ASN A 303 -24.66 -0.83 -6.54
N LEU A 304 -24.75 0.21 -7.35
CA LEU A 304 -25.50 0.23 -8.61
C LEU A 304 -24.63 -0.15 -9.82
N GLU A 305 -23.40 -0.60 -9.59
CA GLU A 305 -22.39 -0.89 -10.61
C GLU A 305 -22.10 0.28 -11.58
N ASN A 306 -22.44 1.49 -11.17
CA ASN A 306 -22.21 2.71 -11.94
C ASN A 306 -20.87 3.35 -11.56
N VAL A 307 -19.82 3.00 -12.25
CA VAL A 307 -18.47 3.57 -12.03
C VAL A 307 -18.23 4.87 -12.81
N ASN A 308 -19.15 5.27 -13.68
CA ASN A 308 -19.05 6.44 -14.58
C ASN A 308 -19.72 7.67 -13.96
N HIS A 309 -19.20 8.12 -12.82
CA HIS A 309 -19.72 9.30 -12.13
C HIS A 309 -18.65 10.35 -11.88
N ILE A 310 -19.05 11.62 -11.94
CA ILE A 310 -18.21 12.78 -11.62
C ILE A 310 -18.52 13.22 -10.20
N TYR A 311 -17.51 13.24 -9.35
CA TYR A 311 -17.57 13.75 -7.99
C TYR A 311 -17.03 15.17 -7.94
N GLU A 312 -17.50 15.96 -6.98
CA GLU A 312 -17.10 17.38 -6.85
C GLU A 312 -15.73 17.52 -6.17
N ASN A 313 -15.44 16.67 -5.18
CA ASN A 313 -14.24 16.78 -4.36
C ASN A 313 -13.27 15.60 -4.55
N ILE A 314 -13.76 14.38 -4.71
CA ILE A 314 -12.90 13.22 -4.90
C ILE A 314 -12.67 12.92 -6.37
N LEU A 315 -11.52 12.35 -6.70
CA LEU A 315 -11.23 11.85 -8.04
C LEU A 315 -11.24 10.33 -8.03
N ALA A 316 -12.06 9.73 -8.89
CA ALA A 316 -12.26 8.29 -8.93
C ALA A 316 -11.89 7.68 -10.29
N ALA A 317 -11.17 6.56 -10.25
CA ALA A 317 -11.01 5.69 -11.40
C ALA A 317 -12.17 4.68 -11.45
N PRO A 318 -12.55 4.22 -12.65
CA PRO A 318 -11.87 4.39 -13.95
C PRO A 318 -12.21 5.68 -14.71
N TYR A 319 -13.14 6.51 -14.22
CA TYR A 319 -13.76 7.54 -15.06
C TYR A 319 -13.02 8.88 -15.06
N THR A 320 -12.88 9.56 -13.91
CA THR A 320 -12.37 10.93 -13.86
C THR A 320 -10.91 11.07 -13.45
N LEU A 321 -10.36 10.09 -12.72
CA LEU A 321 -9.05 10.23 -12.09
C LEU A 321 -7.93 10.49 -13.10
N LYS A 322 -7.87 9.73 -14.19
CA LYS A 322 -6.81 9.89 -15.19
C LYS A 322 -6.86 11.24 -15.89
N SER A 323 -8.04 11.64 -16.37
CA SER A 323 -8.24 12.92 -17.06
C SER A 323 -7.90 14.09 -16.15
N SER A 324 -8.32 14.04 -14.88
CA SER A 324 -8.02 15.09 -13.91
C SER A 324 -6.53 15.21 -13.60
N ILE A 325 -5.78 14.10 -13.49
CA ILE A 325 -4.32 14.15 -13.34
C ILE A 325 -3.67 14.77 -14.57
N LEU A 326 -4.07 14.38 -15.78
CA LEU A 326 -3.53 14.95 -17.03
C LEU A 326 -3.83 16.43 -17.15
N GLU A 327 -5.02 16.89 -16.76
CA GLU A 327 -5.39 18.31 -16.73
C GLU A 327 -4.52 19.12 -15.76
N LYS A 328 -4.26 18.56 -14.56
CA LYS A 328 -3.40 19.21 -13.57
C LYS A 328 -1.95 19.31 -14.08
N MET A 329 -1.44 18.27 -14.73
CA MET A 329 -0.13 18.32 -15.39
C MET A 329 -0.11 19.39 -16.51
N GLU A 330 -1.18 19.49 -17.31
CA GLU A 330 -1.28 20.49 -18.37
C GLU A 330 -1.25 21.93 -17.82
N ARG A 331 -1.82 22.17 -16.65
CA ARG A 331 -1.72 23.49 -15.99
C ARG A 331 -0.28 23.82 -15.60
N GLU A 332 0.48 22.83 -15.12
CA GLU A 332 1.90 23.04 -14.80
C GLU A 332 2.75 23.23 -16.07
N ILE A 333 2.44 22.53 -17.15
CA ILE A 333 3.08 22.71 -18.47
C ILE A 333 2.92 24.16 -18.96
N LYS A 334 1.74 24.76 -18.80
CA LYS A 334 1.48 26.15 -19.18
C LYS A 334 2.28 27.17 -18.36
N LYS A 335 2.73 26.82 -17.14
CA LYS A 335 3.63 27.65 -16.32
C LYS A 335 5.09 27.58 -16.79
N GLY A 336 5.44 26.58 -17.62
CA GLY A 336 6.80 26.38 -18.12
C GLY A 336 7.78 26.13 -16.98
N LYS A 337 8.85 26.92 -16.89
CA LYS A 337 9.90 26.80 -15.86
C LYS A 337 9.43 27.03 -14.42
N ASP A 338 8.29 27.71 -14.25
CA ASP A 338 7.68 27.94 -12.94
C ASP A 338 6.78 26.77 -12.50
N GLY A 339 6.48 25.83 -13.43
CA GLY A 339 5.70 24.63 -13.14
C GLY A 339 6.47 23.62 -12.31
N LYS A 340 5.76 22.93 -11.40
CA LYS A 340 6.35 21.95 -10.50
C LYS A 340 5.44 20.72 -10.36
N LEU A 341 6.03 19.54 -10.44
CA LEU A 341 5.38 18.26 -10.18
C LEU A 341 6.21 17.45 -9.17
N PHE A 342 5.63 17.12 -8.00
CA PHE A 342 6.27 16.24 -7.06
C PHE A 342 5.37 15.04 -6.77
N LEU A 343 5.68 13.90 -7.37
CA LEU A 343 4.80 12.74 -7.43
C LEU A 343 5.41 11.54 -6.72
N LYS A 344 4.66 10.90 -5.85
CA LYS A 344 5.05 9.62 -5.23
C LYS A 344 4.01 8.55 -5.57
N CYS A 345 4.49 7.43 -6.10
CA CYS A 345 3.67 6.26 -6.39
C CYS A 345 4.50 4.98 -6.34
N ASN A 346 3.83 3.82 -6.37
CA ASN A 346 4.59 2.57 -6.41
C ASN A 346 5.14 2.28 -7.81
N SER A 347 4.37 2.61 -8.86
CA SER A 347 4.78 2.33 -10.24
C SER A 347 4.16 3.33 -11.22
N VAL A 348 4.88 3.58 -12.31
CA VAL A 348 4.43 4.40 -13.44
C VAL A 348 4.61 3.62 -14.75
N THR A 349 3.48 3.30 -15.41
CA THR A 349 3.46 2.50 -16.65
C THR A 349 2.41 2.96 -17.67
N ASP A 350 1.57 3.94 -17.31
CA ASP A 350 0.55 4.46 -18.21
C ASP A 350 1.18 5.33 -19.30
N LYS A 351 0.92 5.00 -20.56
CA LYS A 351 1.57 5.65 -21.70
C LYS A 351 1.23 7.14 -21.82
N GLU A 352 -0.03 7.51 -21.56
CA GLU A 352 -0.45 8.92 -21.65
C GLU A 352 0.15 9.75 -20.52
N ILE A 353 0.19 9.20 -19.30
CA ILE A 353 0.88 9.84 -18.17
C ILE A 353 2.37 10.02 -18.48
N ILE A 354 3.05 9.00 -19.01
CA ILE A 354 4.47 9.08 -19.35
C ILE A 354 4.70 10.13 -20.45
N LYS A 355 3.83 10.17 -21.48
CA LYS A 355 3.89 11.19 -22.52
C LYS A 355 3.73 12.59 -21.93
N LYS A 356 2.74 12.79 -21.06
CA LYS A 356 2.46 14.09 -20.41
C LYS A 356 3.62 14.53 -19.49
N LEU A 357 4.27 13.61 -18.79
CA LEU A 357 5.50 13.90 -18.02
C LEU A 357 6.65 14.34 -18.91
N SER A 358 6.82 13.71 -20.10
CA SER A 358 7.82 14.15 -21.07
C SER A 358 7.50 15.56 -21.62
N GLU A 359 6.24 15.83 -21.95
CA GLU A 359 5.78 17.17 -22.38
C GLU A 359 6.06 18.21 -21.29
N ALA A 360 5.82 17.88 -20.01
CA ALA A 360 6.11 18.76 -18.88
C ALA A 360 7.61 19.08 -18.79
N SER A 361 8.46 18.05 -18.91
CA SER A 361 9.91 18.23 -18.91
C SER A 361 10.39 19.14 -20.06
N GLN A 362 9.88 18.91 -21.27
CA GLN A 362 10.21 19.71 -22.44
C GLN A 362 9.76 21.18 -22.32
N ALA A 363 8.66 21.43 -21.58
CA ALA A 363 8.21 22.78 -21.26
C ALA A 363 9.05 23.46 -20.17
N GLY A 364 9.97 22.74 -19.51
CA GLY A 364 10.83 23.26 -18.46
C GLY A 364 10.32 23.05 -17.04
N VAL A 365 9.22 22.30 -16.85
CA VAL A 365 8.65 21.97 -15.53
C VAL A 365 9.64 21.14 -14.71
N ASP A 366 9.85 21.50 -13.42
CA ASP A 366 10.60 20.66 -12.46
C ASP A 366 9.75 19.44 -12.07
N VAL A 367 10.19 18.25 -12.47
CA VAL A 367 9.48 16.99 -12.23
C VAL A 367 10.29 16.09 -11.32
N ARG A 368 9.82 15.93 -10.08
CA ARG A 368 10.41 15.03 -9.09
C ARG A 368 9.47 13.86 -8.83
N MET A 369 10.01 12.65 -8.86
CA MET A 369 9.23 11.44 -8.63
C MET A 369 9.91 10.52 -7.61
N ILE A 370 9.10 9.95 -6.70
CA ILE A 370 9.53 8.85 -5.82
C ILE A 370 8.79 7.60 -6.28
N VAL A 371 9.51 6.67 -6.92
CA VAL A 371 8.95 5.43 -7.51
C VAL A 371 9.74 4.22 -7.03
N ARG A 372 9.14 3.39 -6.17
CA ARG A 372 9.84 2.23 -5.61
C ARG A 372 9.81 0.96 -6.47
N GLY A 373 8.85 0.88 -7.38
CA GLY A 373 8.59 -0.30 -8.21
C GLY A 373 8.90 -0.05 -9.68
N ILE A 374 7.99 -0.43 -10.56
CA ILE A 374 8.21 -0.35 -12.00
C ILE A 374 8.13 1.11 -12.48
N SER A 375 9.20 1.58 -13.12
CA SER A 375 9.19 2.82 -13.90
C SER A 375 9.40 2.50 -15.38
N CYS A 376 8.41 2.87 -16.21
CA CYS A 376 8.53 2.79 -17.67
C CYS A 376 8.94 4.13 -18.29
N ILE A 377 9.32 5.12 -17.47
CA ILE A 377 9.95 6.37 -17.92
C ILE A 377 11.41 6.39 -17.48
N ARG A 378 12.30 6.79 -18.38
CA ARG A 378 13.71 7.07 -18.09
C ARG A 378 13.88 8.57 -17.90
N PRO A 379 14.40 9.01 -16.75
CA PRO A 379 14.67 10.43 -16.51
C PRO A 379 15.94 10.88 -17.27
N GLN A 380 16.13 12.19 -17.37
CA GLN A 380 17.36 12.83 -17.89
C GLN A 380 17.78 12.32 -19.28
N VAL A 381 16.81 12.01 -20.15
CA VAL A 381 17.05 11.71 -21.56
C VAL A 381 16.96 13.02 -22.34
N GLU A 382 18.08 13.40 -22.99
CA GLU A 382 18.23 14.66 -23.73
C GLU A 382 17.09 14.89 -24.72
N GLY A 383 16.49 16.07 -24.66
CA GLY A 383 15.37 16.51 -25.51
C GLY A 383 14.00 15.91 -25.13
N TYR A 384 13.93 15.02 -24.12
CA TYR A 384 12.68 14.36 -23.74
C TYR A 384 12.34 14.47 -22.26
N THR A 385 13.28 14.17 -21.38
CA THR A 385 13.03 14.07 -19.94
C THR A 385 14.14 14.75 -19.12
N ASP A 386 14.75 15.80 -19.67
CA ASP A 386 15.89 16.53 -19.07
C ASP A 386 15.60 17.01 -17.65
N ASN A 387 14.37 17.45 -17.40
CA ASN A 387 13.93 18.01 -16.12
C ASN A 387 13.17 16.99 -15.24
N ILE A 388 13.31 15.70 -15.53
CA ILE A 388 12.72 14.65 -14.69
C ILE A 388 13.79 14.01 -13.83
N GLU A 389 13.56 13.97 -12.53
CA GLU A 389 14.36 13.20 -11.58
C GLU A 389 13.50 12.13 -10.92
N ILE A 390 14.02 10.90 -10.85
CA ILE A 390 13.30 9.76 -10.22
C ILE A 390 14.18 9.12 -9.15
N LYS A 391 13.67 9.10 -7.93
CA LYS A 391 14.28 8.44 -6.79
C LYS A 391 13.49 7.18 -6.41
N SER A 392 14.20 6.10 -6.08
CA SER A 392 13.63 4.89 -5.48
C SER A 392 14.16 4.72 -4.08
N ILE A 393 13.29 4.39 -3.12
CA ILE A 393 13.66 4.11 -1.73
C ILE A 393 13.24 2.69 -1.41
N VAL A 394 14.23 1.87 -1.03
CA VAL A 394 14.02 0.51 -0.53
C VAL A 394 14.73 0.39 0.82
N GLY A 395 13.96 0.37 1.88
CA GLY A 395 14.47 0.38 3.25
C GLY A 395 13.78 -0.65 4.15
N ARG A 396 13.74 -0.35 5.43
CA ARG A 396 13.10 -1.16 6.47
C ARG A 396 11.61 -1.38 6.22
N TYR A 397 10.92 -0.32 5.81
CA TYR A 397 9.49 -0.31 5.55
C TYR A 397 9.24 -0.26 4.04
N LEU A 398 8.14 -0.85 3.60
CA LEU A 398 7.72 -0.78 2.21
C LEU A 398 7.12 0.59 1.92
N GLU A 399 7.78 1.38 1.08
CA GLU A 399 7.21 2.64 0.59
C GLU A 399 5.96 2.34 -0.24
N HIS A 400 4.78 2.77 0.25
CA HIS A 400 3.50 2.39 -0.36
C HIS A 400 2.55 3.56 -0.55
N ALA A 401 2.79 4.69 0.09
CA ALA A 401 1.97 5.88 -0.06
C ALA A 401 1.93 6.40 -1.51
N ARG A 402 0.79 6.98 -1.91
CA ARG A 402 0.65 7.74 -3.14
C ARG A 402 0.31 9.17 -2.78
N VAL A 403 1.15 10.06 -3.25
CA VAL A 403 1.04 11.52 -3.03
C VAL A 403 1.29 12.22 -4.34
N TYR A 404 0.43 13.13 -4.70
CA TYR A 404 0.53 13.91 -5.93
C TYR A 404 0.47 15.38 -5.58
N ILE A 405 1.55 16.12 -5.83
CA ILE A 405 1.67 17.54 -5.58
C ILE A 405 1.85 18.24 -6.92
N PHE A 406 0.97 19.18 -7.20
CA PHE A 406 0.98 20.02 -8.39
C PHE A 406 1.20 21.47 -7.97
N GLY A 407 2.05 22.19 -8.72
CA GLY A 407 2.48 23.53 -8.39
C GLY A 407 3.43 23.58 -7.18
N ASP A 408 3.67 24.76 -6.66
CA ASP A 408 4.49 24.98 -5.45
C ASP A 408 3.66 24.65 -4.18
N ASN A 409 3.29 23.37 -4.02
CA ASN A 409 2.44 22.87 -2.94
C ASN A 409 0.99 23.40 -2.98
N GLU A 410 0.53 23.87 -4.15
CA GLU A 410 -0.80 24.46 -4.34
C GLU A 410 -1.89 23.39 -4.18
N GLU A 411 -1.76 22.29 -4.92
CA GLU A 411 -2.70 21.18 -4.87
C GLU A 411 -2.01 19.89 -4.46
N ILE A 412 -2.48 19.28 -3.38
CA ILE A 412 -1.97 18.01 -2.85
C ILE A 412 -3.10 17.00 -2.83
N TYR A 413 -2.82 15.81 -3.36
CA TYR A 413 -3.74 14.67 -3.36
C TYR A 413 -3.08 13.45 -2.75
N ILE A 414 -3.86 12.66 -2.00
CA ILE A 414 -3.46 11.34 -1.51
C ILE A 414 -4.52 10.30 -1.87
N GLY A 415 -4.13 9.03 -2.00
CA GLY A 415 -5.11 7.96 -2.19
C GLY A 415 -4.52 6.65 -2.69
N SER A 416 -5.36 5.85 -3.34
CA SER A 416 -5.04 4.45 -3.61
C SER A 416 -4.40 4.18 -4.97
N ALA A 417 -4.50 5.10 -5.93
CA ALA A 417 -4.10 4.89 -7.32
C ALA A 417 -2.59 5.05 -7.55
N ASP A 418 -2.00 4.12 -8.29
CA ASP A 418 -0.70 4.29 -8.93
C ASP A 418 -0.86 4.84 -10.36
N LEU A 419 0.20 5.36 -10.96
CA LEU A 419 0.21 5.85 -12.35
C LEU A 419 0.36 4.70 -13.37
N MET A 420 -0.48 3.68 -13.20
CA MET A 420 -0.51 2.49 -14.05
C MET A 420 -1.85 2.40 -14.78
N THR A 421 -1.82 1.98 -16.04
CA THR A 421 -3.04 1.80 -16.85
C THR A 421 -4.11 0.99 -16.12
N ARG A 422 -3.72 -0.12 -15.48
CA ARG A 422 -4.68 -0.95 -14.71
C ARG A 422 -5.31 -0.22 -13.53
N ASN A 423 -4.59 0.69 -12.84
CA ASN A 423 -5.13 1.48 -11.74
C ASN A 423 -6.07 2.58 -12.25
N LEU A 424 -5.70 3.21 -13.37
CA LEU A 424 -6.40 4.37 -13.89
C LEU A 424 -7.67 4.02 -14.67
N ILE A 425 -7.76 2.80 -15.28
CA ILE A 425 -8.87 2.43 -16.14
C ILE A 425 -9.46 1.02 -15.93
N ARG A 426 -8.89 0.19 -15.04
CA ARG A 426 -9.37 -1.18 -14.78
C ARG A 426 -9.58 -1.49 -13.30
N ARG A 427 -9.59 -0.45 -12.46
CA ARG A 427 -9.85 -0.56 -11.03
C ARG A 427 -10.71 0.58 -10.54
N VAL A 428 -11.36 0.35 -9.41
CA VAL A 428 -11.97 1.41 -8.63
C VAL A 428 -10.93 1.91 -7.64
N GLU A 429 -10.43 3.11 -7.90
CA GLU A 429 -9.45 3.82 -7.05
C GLU A 429 -10.03 5.18 -6.67
N VAL A 430 -9.60 5.71 -5.54
CA VAL A 430 -9.98 7.06 -5.06
C VAL A 430 -8.74 7.82 -4.64
N ILE A 431 -8.64 9.07 -5.06
CA ILE A 431 -7.73 10.06 -4.49
C ILE A 431 -8.52 11.29 -4.05
N ILE A 432 -8.05 11.96 -3.00
CA ILE A 432 -8.70 13.11 -2.40
C ILE A 432 -7.76 14.31 -2.30
N PRO A 433 -8.28 15.53 -2.44
CA PRO A 433 -7.52 16.73 -2.17
C PRO A 433 -7.29 16.93 -0.68
N ILE A 434 -6.19 17.56 -0.34
CA ILE A 434 -5.89 18.04 1.01
C ILE A 434 -6.21 19.52 1.07
N TYR A 435 -7.18 19.90 1.91
CA TYR A 435 -7.59 21.28 2.06
C TYR A 435 -6.90 21.99 3.24
N ASP A 436 -6.68 21.29 4.35
CA ASP A 436 -6.08 21.84 5.57
C ASP A 436 -4.60 22.23 5.34
N PRO A 437 -4.22 23.53 5.50
CA PRO A 437 -2.86 23.99 5.26
C PRO A 437 -1.80 23.28 6.11
N ALA A 438 -2.09 23.00 7.39
CA ALA A 438 -1.10 22.34 8.24
C ALA A 438 -0.92 20.86 7.89
N ILE A 439 -1.94 20.21 7.29
CA ILE A 439 -1.79 18.85 6.75
C ILE A 439 -0.99 18.90 5.44
N LYS A 440 -1.20 19.92 4.59
CA LYS A 440 -0.35 20.16 3.42
C LYS A 440 1.13 20.26 3.81
N GLU A 441 1.45 21.10 4.81
CA GLU A 441 2.82 21.26 5.32
C GLU A 441 3.43 19.93 5.79
N LYS A 442 2.66 19.11 6.52
CA LYS A 442 3.12 17.79 6.98
C LYS A 442 3.39 16.81 5.85
N ILE A 443 2.55 16.82 4.82
CA ILE A 443 2.75 15.95 3.65
C ILE A 443 3.96 16.43 2.86
N VAL A 444 4.16 17.73 2.71
CA VAL A 444 5.35 18.31 2.06
C VAL A 444 6.60 17.99 2.86
N GLU A 445 6.59 18.12 4.21
CA GLU A 445 7.70 17.69 5.09
C GLU A 445 8.03 16.21 4.86
N TYR A 446 7.02 15.34 4.85
CA TYR A 446 7.19 13.90 4.58
C TYR A 446 7.83 13.64 3.22
N MET A 447 7.34 14.26 2.16
CA MET A 447 7.85 14.10 0.80
C MET A 447 9.29 14.59 0.68
N ASN A 448 9.61 15.75 1.27
CA ASN A 448 10.94 16.33 1.26
C ASN A 448 11.96 15.48 2.05
N ILE A 449 11.60 14.96 3.23
CA ILE A 449 12.46 14.05 3.99
C ILE A 449 12.82 12.83 3.14
N GLN A 450 11.87 12.29 2.39
CA GLN A 450 12.14 11.18 1.47
C GLN A 450 13.01 11.60 0.28
N TRP A 451 12.80 12.80 -0.23
CA TRP A 451 13.65 13.32 -1.31
C TRP A 451 15.09 13.52 -0.89
N LEU A 452 15.33 13.88 0.37
CA LEU A 452 16.69 14.02 0.93
C LEU A 452 17.37 12.69 1.29
N ASP A 453 16.67 11.55 1.25
CA ASP A 453 17.27 10.26 1.58
C ASP A 453 18.45 9.96 0.65
N ASN A 454 19.68 10.00 1.20
CA ASN A 454 20.93 9.71 0.51
C ASN A 454 21.57 8.40 0.94
N THR A 455 20.94 7.65 1.85
CA THR A 455 21.43 6.35 2.35
C THR A 455 20.72 5.17 1.70
N LYS A 456 19.39 5.18 1.69
CA LYS A 456 18.54 4.14 1.07
C LYS A 456 18.03 4.56 -0.30
N GLY A 457 18.02 5.86 -0.60
CA GLY A 457 17.67 6.42 -1.90
C GLY A 457 18.60 5.94 -3.01
N ARG A 458 18.03 5.74 -4.19
CA ARG A 458 18.73 5.46 -5.44
C ARG A 458 18.15 6.34 -6.52
N MET A 459 18.97 7.09 -7.22
CA MET A 459 18.53 7.82 -8.41
C MET A 459 18.51 6.91 -9.62
N ILE A 460 17.55 7.09 -10.49
CA ILE A 460 17.51 6.42 -11.80
C ILE A 460 18.22 7.34 -12.79
N ASN A 461 19.20 6.82 -13.53
CA ASN A 461 19.90 7.56 -14.58
C ASN A 461 19.19 7.45 -15.95
N SER A 462 19.69 8.18 -16.96
CA SER A 462 19.17 8.18 -18.34
C SER A 462 19.22 6.81 -19.05
N GLN A 463 20.02 5.87 -18.54
CA GLN A 463 20.05 4.49 -19.01
C GLN A 463 19.02 3.57 -18.29
N GLY A 464 18.29 4.10 -17.30
CA GLY A 464 17.35 3.33 -16.47
C GLY A 464 18.02 2.51 -15.37
N LYS A 465 19.26 2.78 -15.02
CA LYS A 465 19.97 2.11 -13.93
C LYS A 465 19.81 2.86 -12.63
N TYR A 466 19.71 2.11 -11.52
CA TYR A 466 19.62 2.66 -10.17
C TYR A 466 21.00 2.87 -9.59
N GLU A 467 21.33 4.10 -9.28
CA GLU A 467 22.63 4.51 -8.76
C GLU A 467 22.54 4.98 -7.31
N LYS A 468 23.55 4.66 -6.52
CA LYS A 468 23.71 5.20 -5.17
C LYS A 468 23.95 6.70 -5.26
N ILE A 469 23.35 7.45 -4.34
CA ILE A 469 23.59 8.88 -4.20
C ILE A 469 25.00 9.03 -3.62
N SER A 470 25.85 9.79 -4.30
CA SER A 470 27.18 10.12 -3.80
C SER A 470 27.07 11.11 -2.65
N VAL A 471 27.67 10.78 -1.52
CA VAL A 471 27.72 11.65 -0.34
C VAL A 471 29.11 12.23 -0.24
N THR A 472 29.22 13.55 -0.15
CA THR A 472 30.49 14.24 0.02
C THR A 472 30.96 14.18 1.48
N PRO A 473 32.29 14.21 1.75
CA PRO A 473 32.79 14.26 3.12
C PRO A 473 32.23 15.48 3.87
N GLY A 474 31.60 15.24 5.02
CA GLY A 474 30.95 16.29 5.82
C GLY A 474 29.47 16.52 5.54
N GLU A 475 28.89 15.88 4.54
CA GLU A 475 27.45 15.88 4.28
C GLU A 475 26.72 14.95 5.26
N ASP A 476 25.57 15.39 5.75
CA ASP A 476 24.75 14.60 6.67
C ASP A 476 24.18 13.35 5.95
N LEU A 477 24.29 12.19 6.59
CA LEU A 477 23.66 10.96 6.13
C LEU A 477 22.18 10.96 6.55
N ILE A 478 21.29 10.96 5.57
CA ILE A 478 19.84 10.98 5.79
C ILE A 478 19.25 9.65 5.36
N ASN A 479 18.68 8.92 6.35
CA ASN A 479 17.77 7.80 6.14
C ASN A 479 16.36 8.30 6.43
N SER A 480 15.55 8.45 5.42
CA SER A 480 14.21 9.04 5.56
C SER A 480 13.32 8.28 6.54
N GLN A 481 13.40 6.95 6.56
CA GLN A 481 12.58 6.14 7.47
C GLN A 481 13.03 6.27 8.93
N GLU A 482 14.32 6.36 9.18
CA GLU A 482 14.85 6.65 10.53
C GLU A 482 14.51 8.07 10.98
N ALA A 483 14.59 9.05 10.08
CA ALA A 483 14.19 10.42 10.34
C ALA A 483 12.72 10.49 10.76
N MET A 484 11.83 9.82 10.04
CA MET A 484 10.41 9.77 10.37
C MET A 484 10.14 9.05 11.70
N MET A 485 10.88 7.97 12.03
CA MET A 485 10.78 7.31 13.33
C MET A 485 11.18 8.26 14.49
N GLU A 486 12.24 9.05 14.30
CA GLU A 486 12.67 10.01 15.32
C GLU A 486 11.68 11.17 15.46
N LEU A 487 11.10 11.67 14.36
CA LEU A 487 10.03 12.66 14.39
C LEU A 487 8.82 12.16 15.21
N ALA A 488 8.40 10.91 14.98
CA ALA A 488 7.29 10.33 15.72
C ALA A 488 7.58 10.16 17.21
N LYS A 489 8.83 9.88 17.61
CA LYS A 489 9.24 9.78 19.01
C LYS A 489 9.27 11.13 19.74
N ASN A 490 9.70 12.18 19.05
CA ASN A 490 10.00 13.47 19.69
C ASN A 490 8.79 14.39 19.81
N ARG A 491 7.70 14.13 19.08
CA ARG A 491 6.48 14.94 19.07
C ARG A 491 5.36 14.40 19.95
N GLN A 492 5.65 13.50 20.90
CA GLN A 492 4.62 13.08 21.87
C GLN A 492 4.16 14.29 22.70
N PRO A 493 2.85 14.41 23.03
CA PRO A 493 2.37 15.42 23.96
C PRO A 493 3.23 15.35 25.21
N LYS A 494 3.71 16.50 25.70
CA LYS A 494 4.52 16.55 26.94
C LYS A 494 3.72 15.86 28.03
N ALA A 495 4.15 14.67 28.42
CA ALA A 495 3.64 14.05 29.63
C ALA A 495 3.84 15.04 30.80
N ASP A 496 2.87 15.05 31.69
CA ASP A 496 2.78 15.83 32.94
C ASP A 496 4.14 16.37 33.44
N PRO A 497 4.24 17.70 33.74
CA PRO A 497 5.47 18.33 34.24
C PRO A 497 6.08 17.72 35.49
N ASN A 498 5.36 16.82 36.19
CA ASN A 498 5.79 16.23 37.46
C ASN A 498 6.59 14.95 37.38
N SER A 499 6.82 14.34 36.19
CA SER A 499 7.70 13.18 36.09
C SER A 499 9.17 13.60 35.84
N LYS A 500 9.82 14.07 36.90
CA LYS A 500 11.28 14.27 36.91
C LYS A 500 11.98 12.92 37.04
N LYS A 501 12.79 12.49 36.03
CA LYS A 501 14.20 12.09 36.22
C LYS A 501 14.87 11.58 34.92
N ASN A 502 15.99 12.23 34.61
CA ASN A 502 17.18 11.74 33.88
C ASN A 502 17.09 11.24 32.43
N LYS A 503 17.24 12.20 31.45
CA LYS A 503 17.83 11.93 30.12
C LYS A 503 18.17 13.22 29.34
N LYS A 504 18.83 14.20 29.97
CA LYS A 504 19.12 15.51 29.33
C LYS A 504 20.21 15.53 28.23
N VAL A 505 21.15 14.61 28.20
CA VAL A 505 22.37 14.79 27.37
C VAL A 505 22.27 14.22 25.95
N LYS A 506 21.39 13.26 25.66
CA LYS A 506 21.19 12.71 24.30
C LYS A 506 20.16 13.47 23.46
N VAL A 507 19.33 14.30 24.06
CA VAL A 507 18.22 15.01 23.40
C VAL A 507 18.72 16.23 22.62
N GLU A 508 19.67 17.01 23.16
CA GLU A 508 20.16 18.25 22.51
C GLU A 508 20.88 18.04 21.16
N LYS A 509 21.59 16.92 20.97
CA LYS A 509 22.25 16.61 19.67
C LYS A 509 21.24 16.19 18.59
N LYS A 510 20.13 15.55 18.99
CA LYS A 510 19.10 15.07 18.07
C LYS A 510 18.12 16.19 17.65
N GLU A 511 17.77 17.11 18.56
CA GLU A 511 16.96 18.29 18.23
C GLU A 511 17.67 19.20 17.23
N LYS A 512 18.97 19.43 17.38
CA LYS A 512 19.80 20.20 16.43
C LYS A 512 19.83 19.59 15.03
N TRP A 513 19.78 18.28 14.91
CA TRP A 513 19.74 17.60 13.61
C TRP A 513 18.37 17.75 12.91
N LEU A 514 17.27 17.62 13.64
CA LEU A 514 15.92 17.86 13.12
C LEU A 514 15.70 19.33 12.71
N ASP A 515 16.23 20.27 13.49
CA ASP A 515 16.16 21.68 13.15
C ASP A 515 17.02 22.01 11.91
N LYS A 516 18.13 21.30 11.72
CA LYS A 516 18.94 21.39 10.51
C LYS A 516 18.21 20.90 9.27
N ILE A 517 17.51 19.76 9.36
CA ILE A 517 16.63 19.29 8.29
C ILE A 517 15.57 20.34 7.97
N ARG A 518 14.90 20.91 8.98
CA ARG A 518 13.91 21.98 8.77
C ARG A 518 14.49 23.25 8.14
N GLN A 519 15.74 23.59 8.44
CA GLN A 519 16.43 24.74 7.84
C GLN A 519 16.78 24.51 6.37
N LEU A 520 17.04 23.27 5.94
CA LEU A 520 17.25 22.91 4.53
C LEU A 520 15.99 23.10 3.67
N PHE A 521 14.80 23.17 4.29
CA PHE A 521 13.53 23.43 3.60
C PHE A 521 13.14 24.90 3.54
N LYS A 522 13.88 25.79 4.21
CA LYS A 522 13.61 27.23 4.20
C LYS A 522 14.47 28.01 3.20
N LYS A 523 15.33 27.32 2.47
CA LYS A 523 16.09 27.82 1.32
C LYS A 523 15.54 27.24 0.04
#